data_10bf1d476b26aaa1e1ed394be64e0a6e
#
_entry.id   10bf1d476b26aaa1e1ed394be64e0a6e
#
_cell.length_a   1.000
_cell.length_b   1.000
_cell.length_c   1.000
_cell.angle_alpha   90.00
_cell.angle_beta   90.00
_cell.angle_gamma   90.00
#
_symmetry.space_group_name_H-M   'P 1'
#
loop_
_entity.id
_entity.type
_entity.pdbx_description
1 polymer ?
#
loop_
_entity_poly.entity_id
_entity_poly.type
_entity_poly.pdbx_seq_one_letter_code
_entity_poly.pdbx_strand_id
1 'polypeptide(L)'
;ILSQVFQYIRSGESFYIVGAPSVGKTRLINYLIGANFEGLDNTSAKKIYLDSQQVGKTWIVPVDMNRLLLQERGKEKWVLSFFELMIYSIFDACHEAQPMDSLENIQQQITSINAKVMESKDALQAFRLFEMATTMLCNSYGIKLCFVFDEFDEYYKLMPAEIFAHLRAIRDANKYQVIYMLFLRNLPENLRIPLDNESFFELISRNRLGLPPFSYQDTLFVLGQLEDRHEIELSEEQCDFIFAYSGGHPGIIQAIIRLYQKYSKVFIQETPSIEWFGKKEVIQEECRKIWISLLEEERQGLLAFAHDNLSVRSVETGRLLVEKGLLKPSKTKKMKVFSPLFAYYIENQRTNIK
;
A
#
# COMPACT_ATOMS: atom_id res chain seq x y z
N ILE A 1 7.26 -5.78 9.14
CA ILE A 1 7.13 -4.79 8.04
C ILE A 1 7.45 -3.39 8.53
N LEU A 2 6.77 -2.85 9.54
CA LEU A 2 6.98 -1.48 10.03
C LEU A 2 8.45 -1.18 10.32
N SER A 3 9.15 -2.08 11.00
CA SER A 3 10.59 -1.90 11.28
C SER A 3 11.43 -1.76 10.02
N GLN A 4 11.12 -2.51 8.96
CA GLN A 4 11.82 -2.44 7.67
C GLN A 4 11.46 -1.15 6.91
N VAL A 5 10.19 -0.74 6.92
CA VAL A 5 9.76 0.55 6.35
C VAL A 5 10.52 1.70 7.00
N PHE A 6 10.55 1.76 8.34
CA PHE A 6 11.31 2.79 9.05
C PHE A 6 12.82 2.68 8.83
N GLN A 7 13.36 1.48 8.65
CA GLN A 7 14.77 1.31 8.30
C GLN A 7 15.09 1.95 6.95
N TYR A 8 14.28 1.70 5.90
CA TYR A 8 14.48 2.31 4.58
C TYR A 8 14.30 3.83 4.62
N ILE A 9 13.30 4.34 5.34
CA ILE A 9 13.10 5.79 5.52
C ILE A 9 14.32 6.40 6.24
N ARG A 10 14.85 5.78 7.28
CA ARG A 10 16.06 6.27 7.97
C ARG A 10 17.29 6.29 7.08
N SER A 11 17.53 5.20 6.34
CA SER A 11 18.68 5.10 5.44
C SER A 11 18.56 5.97 4.18
N GLY A 12 17.38 6.57 3.94
CA GLY A 12 17.14 7.38 2.74
C GLY A 12 17.02 6.55 1.46
N GLU A 13 16.57 5.31 1.59
CA GLU A 13 16.43 4.38 0.48
C GLU A 13 15.00 4.37 -0.04
N SER A 14 14.84 4.48 -1.36
CA SER A 14 13.56 4.29 -2.02
C SER A 14 13.21 2.81 -2.12
N PHE A 15 11.93 2.48 -2.05
CA PHE A 15 11.45 1.10 -2.03
C PHE A 15 10.00 1.01 -2.49
N TYR A 16 9.55 -0.22 -2.73
CA TYR A 16 8.14 -0.48 -2.96
C TYR A 16 7.58 -1.58 -2.08
N ILE A 17 6.28 -1.49 -1.85
CA ILE A 17 5.51 -2.46 -1.06
C ILE A 17 4.51 -3.12 -1.99
N VAL A 18 4.60 -4.45 -2.13
CA VAL A 18 3.68 -5.23 -2.93
C VAL A 18 2.69 -5.97 -2.05
N GLY A 19 1.40 -5.88 -2.37
CA GLY A 19 0.36 -6.57 -1.60
C GLY A 19 -0.97 -6.67 -2.34
N ALA A 20 -1.77 -7.66 -1.98
CA ALA A 20 -3.09 -7.86 -2.56
C ALA A 20 -4.01 -6.64 -2.37
N PRO A 21 -5.10 -6.48 -3.16
CA PRO A 21 -6.14 -5.51 -2.87
C PRO A 21 -6.72 -5.71 -1.47
N SER A 22 -7.17 -4.64 -0.84
CA SER A 22 -7.80 -4.64 0.48
C SER A 22 -6.96 -5.28 1.61
N VAL A 23 -5.64 -5.48 1.42
CA VAL A 23 -4.74 -6.04 2.44
C VAL A 23 -4.34 -5.04 3.53
N GLY A 24 -4.72 -3.77 3.38
CA GLY A 24 -4.44 -2.72 4.37
C GLY A 24 -3.34 -1.73 3.98
N LYS A 25 -3.01 -1.58 2.69
CA LYS A 25 -2.01 -0.60 2.20
C LYS A 25 -2.31 0.81 2.67
N THR A 26 -3.50 1.31 2.40
CA THR A 26 -3.94 2.66 2.81
C THR A 26 -3.94 2.83 4.34
N ARG A 27 -4.23 1.77 5.11
CA ARG A 27 -4.13 1.81 6.57
C ARG A 27 -2.67 1.98 7.04
N LEU A 28 -1.73 1.32 6.37
CA LEU A 28 -0.30 1.51 6.64
C LEU A 28 0.13 2.94 6.32
N ILE A 29 -0.34 3.52 5.21
CA ILE A 29 -0.07 4.92 4.86
C ILE A 29 -0.60 5.86 5.95
N ASN A 30 -1.86 5.71 6.35
CA ASN A 30 -2.48 6.54 7.40
C ASN A 30 -1.73 6.41 8.74
N TYR A 31 -1.23 5.21 9.04
CA TYR A 31 -0.38 4.99 10.21
C TYR A 31 0.93 5.78 10.11
N LEU A 32 1.58 5.79 8.95
CA LEU A 32 2.84 6.52 8.72
C LEU A 32 2.65 8.03 8.79
N ILE A 33 1.51 8.55 8.35
CA ILE A 33 1.17 9.98 8.41
C ILE A 33 0.82 10.41 9.85
N GLY A 34 0.52 9.47 10.73
CA GLY A 34 0.12 9.78 12.10
C GLY A 34 -1.37 10.12 12.27
N ALA A 35 -2.17 9.98 11.21
CA ALA A 35 -3.57 10.37 11.18
C ALA A 35 -4.52 9.52 12.07
N ASN A 36 -4.04 8.42 12.69
CA ASN A 36 -4.88 7.50 13.46
C ASN A 36 -4.17 6.92 14.69
N PHE A 37 -3.42 7.75 15.44
CA PHE A 37 -2.77 7.30 16.68
C PHE A 37 -3.69 7.25 17.91
N GLU A 38 -4.89 7.78 17.82
CA GLU A 38 -5.91 7.63 18.87
C GLU A 38 -6.34 6.17 18.94
N GLY A 39 -5.89 5.46 19.97
CA GLY A 39 -6.23 4.05 20.22
C GLY A 39 -5.10 3.03 20.03
N LEU A 40 -3.90 3.43 19.61
CA LEU A 40 -2.73 2.55 19.59
C LEU A 40 -1.98 2.65 20.92
N ASP A 41 -2.44 1.95 21.93
CA ASP A 41 -1.69 1.72 23.18
C ASP A 41 -0.45 0.82 23.00
N ASN A 42 -0.07 0.53 21.77
CA ASN A 42 1.08 -0.30 21.48
C ASN A 42 2.36 0.54 21.59
N THR A 43 2.90 0.60 22.79
CA THR A 43 4.14 1.30 23.16
C THR A 43 5.30 1.01 22.20
N SER A 44 5.35 -0.18 21.59
CA SER A 44 6.40 -0.58 20.64
C SER A 44 6.26 0.17 19.30
N ALA A 45 5.05 0.26 18.74
CA ALA A 45 4.82 0.93 17.46
C ALA A 45 4.99 2.47 17.61
N LYS A 46 4.48 3.04 18.71
CA LYS A 46 4.66 4.44 19.06
C LYS A 46 6.15 4.78 19.30
N LYS A 47 6.91 3.90 19.93
CA LYS A 47 8.34 4.05 20.15
C LYS A 47 9.12 4.01 18.83
N ILE A 48 8.80 3.07 17.91
CA ILE A 48 9.42 2.99 16.58
C ILE A 48 9.15 4.27 15.79
N TYR A 49 7.94 4.81 15.87
CA TYR A 49 7.57 6.07 15.20
C TYR A 49 8.28 7.28 15.81
N LEU A 50 8.27 7.41 17.13
CA LEU A 50 8.97 8.48 17.85
C LEU A 50 10.48 8.42 17.62
N ASP A 51 11.06 7.22 17.64
CA ASP A 51 12.48 7.02 17.30
C ASP A 51 12.79 7.41 15.85
N SER A 52 11.83 7.21 14.92
CA SER A 52 11.98 7.67 13.53
C SER A 52 11.90 9.19 13.39
N GLN A 53 11.07 9.86 14.20
CA GLN A 53 11.01 11.33 14.24
C GLN A 53 12.23 11.95 14.92
N GLN A 54 12.83 11.28 15.90
CA GLN A 54 14.06 11.73 16.55
C GLN A 54 15.29 11.68 15.62
N VAL A 55 15.25 10.90 14.54
CA VAL A 55 16.36 10.77 13.55
C VAL A 55 16.33 11.87 12.49
N GLY A 56 15.68 12.99 12.73
CA GLY A 56 15.63 14.12 11.81
C GLY A 56 14.22 14.43 11.34
N LYS A 57 14.05 15.64 10.87
CA LYS A 57 12.78 16.16 10.36
C LYS A 57 12.36 15.39 9.09
N THR A 58 11.64 14.29 9.24
CA THR A 58 11.13 13.52 8.10
C THR A 58 9.66 13.82 7.88
N TRP A 59 9.32 14.28 6.68
CA TRP A 59 7.93 14.46 6.26
C TRP A 59 7.48 13.30 5.40
N ILE A 60 6.42 12.66 5.78
CA ILE A 60 5.70 11.69 4.94
C ILE A 60 4.73 12.49 4.09
N VAL A 61 4.93 12.45 2.78
CA VAL A 61 4.19 13.24 1.79
C VAL A 61 3.31 12.32 0.95
N PRO A 62 2.04 12.13 1.32
CA PRO A 62 1.13 11.31 0.50
C PRO A 62 0.82 12.02 -0.82
N VAL A 63 0.94 11.29 -1.91
CA VAL A 63 0.60 11.78 -3.25
C VAL A 63 -0.65 11.06 -3.72
N ASP A 64 -1.79 11.75 -3.69
CA ASP A 64 -3.07 11.21 -4.15
C ASP A 64 -3.13 11.22 -5.68
N MET A 65 -2.69 10.12 -6.27
CA MET A 65 -2.65 9.96 -7.72
C MET A 65 -4.05 10.02 -8.38
N ASN A 66 -5.14 9.78 -7.64
CA ASN A 66 -6.50 9.87 -8.18
C ASN A 66 -6.89 11.29 -8.61
N ARG A 67 -6.16 12.31 -8.14
CA ARG A 67 -6.30 13.70 -8.61
C ARG A 67 -5.78 13.87 -10.04
N LEU A 68 -4.94 12.96 -10.54
CA LEU A 68 -4.52 12.91 -11.93
C LEU A 68 -5.52 12.05 -12.71
N LEU A 69 -6.33 12.69 -13.53
CA LEU A 69 -7.23 11.95 -14.41
C LEU A 69 -6.41 11.14 -15.43
N LEU A 70 -6.61 9.82 -15.47
CA LEU A 70 -5.96 8.88 -16.41
C LEU A 70 -6.41 9.06 -17.87
N GLN A 71 -7.01 10.21 -18.23
CA GLN A 71 -7.42 10.48 -19.60
C GLN A 71 -6.21 10.68 -20.52
N GLU A 72 -6.38 10.40 -21.80
CA GLU A 72 -5.39 10.66 -22.86
C GLU A 72 -5.02 12.14 -22.93
N ARG A 73 -4.04 12.53 -22.10
CA ARG A 73 -3.44 13.85 -22.11
C ARG A 73 -2.13 13.77 -22.89
N GLY A 74 -1.79 14.77 -23.67
CA GLY A 74 -0.46 14.91 -24.26
C GLY A 74 0.63 14.86 -23.16
N LYS A 75 1.84 14.38 -23.49
CA LYS A 75 2.95 14.19 -22.53
C LYS A 75 3.22 15.42 -21.66
N GLU A 76 3.22 16.61 -22.26
CA GLU A 76 3.47 17.87 -21.54
C GLU A 76 2.43 18.15 -20.45
N LYS A 77 1.15 17.90 -20.73
CA LYS A 77 0.09 18.03 -19.73
C LYS A 77 0.24 17.04 -18.58
N TRP A 78 0.71 15.83 -18.87
CA TRP A 78 1.01 14.84 -17.83
C TRP A 78 2.12 15.34 -16.89
N VAL A 79 3.23 15.82 -17.48
CA VAL A 79 4.38 16.30 -16.71
C VAL A 79 3.98 17.51 -15.85
N LEU A 80 3.27 18.49 -16.46
CA LEU A 80 2.76 19.65 -15.73
C LEU A 80 1.88 19.24 -14.56
N SER A 81 0.78 18.50 -14.82
CA SER A 81 -0.16 18.12 -13.77
C SER A 81 0.46 17.22 -12.68
N PHE A 82 1.44 16.41 -13.03
CA PHE A 82 2.16 15.59 -12.06
C PHE A 82 2.97 16.46 -11.09
N PHE A 83 3.74 17.42 -11.58
CA PHE A 83 4.55 18.29 -10.71
C PHE A 83 3.70 19.32 -9.97
N GLU A 84 2.57 19.77 -10.51
CA GLU A 84 1.55 20.51 -9.76
C GLU A 84 1.06 19.69 -8.56
N LEU A 85 0.71 18.41 -8.77
CA LEU A 85 0.27 17.52 -7.70
C LEU A 85 1.39 17.29 -6.66
N MET A 86 2.62 17.10 -7.08
CA MET A 86 3.76 16.89 -6.18
C MET A 86 4.00 18.12 -5.28
N ILE A 87 3.93 19.34 -5.84
CA ILE A 87 4.07 20.58 -5.07
C ILE A 87 2.88 20.75 -4.12
N TYR A 88 1.66 20.48 -4.59
CA TYR A 88 0.46 20.51 -3.75
C TYR A 88 0.58 19.53 -2.58
N SER A 89 1.10 18.32 -2.81
CA SER A 89 1.30 17.33 -1.75
C SER A 89 2.32 17.79 -0.71
N ILE A 90 3.39 18.50 -1.12
CA ILE A 90 4.33 19.13 -0.19
C ILE A 90 3.63 20.25 0.61
N PHE A 91 2.82 21.08 -0.07
CA PHE A 91 2.06 22.15 0.57
C PHE A 91 1.13 21.59 1.65
N ASP A 92 0.39 20.55 1.35
CA ASP A 92 -0.53 19.86 2.26
C ASP A 92 0.23 19.30 3.48
N ALA A 93 1.29 18.53 3.24
CA ALA A 93 2.15 17.97 4.30
C ALA A 93 2.82 19.04 5.17
N CYS A 94 3.15 20.20 4.59
CA CYS A 94 3.72 21.33 5.32
C CYS A 94 2.72 21.95 6.31
N HIS A 95 1.44 22.00 5.97
CA HIS A 95 0.39 22.53 6.83
C HIS A 95 0.00 21.55 7.94
N GLU A 96 0.19 20.25 7.71
CA GLU A 96 -0.05 19.19 8.70
C GLU A 96 1.19 18.91 9.58
N ALA A 97 2.34 19.54 9.26
CA ALA A 97 3.59 19.30 9.98
C ALA A 97 3.53 19.77 11.43
N GLN A 98 4.22 19.03 12.31
CA GLN A 98 4.34 19.43 13.71
C GLN A 98 5.09 20.75 13.85
N PRO A 99 4.74 21.59 14.86
CA PRO A 99 5.39 22.87 15.08
C PRO A 99 6.91 22.76 15.21
N MET A 100 7.62 23.65 14.51
CA MET A 100 9.06 23.81 14.54
C MET A 100 9.44 25.26 14.28
N ASP A 101 10.59 25.74 14.80
CA ASP A 101 10.98 27.14 14.79
C ASP A 101 10.95 27.84 13.42
N SER A 102 11.16 27.07 12.34
CA SER A 102 11.18 27.58 10.97
C SER A 102 9.91 27.32 10.17
N LEU A 103 8.88 26.73 10.78
CA LEU A 103 7.71 26.23 10.06
C LEU A 103 6.94 27.34 9.33
N GLU A 104 6.72 28.48 9.97
CA GLU A 104 6.01 29.61 9.36
C GLU A 104 6.72 30.13 8.09
N ASN A 105 8.03 30.23 8.13
CA ASN A 105 8.83 30.64 6.97
C ASN A 105 8.76 29.60 5.86
N ILE A 106 8.83 28.31 6.19
CA ILE A 106 8.67 27.23 5.24
C ILE A 106 7.29 27.28 4.59
N GLN A 107 6.23 27.44 5.39
CA GLN A 107 4.84 27.54 4.91
C GLN A 107 4.67 28.70 3.94
N GLN A 108 5.22 29.88 4.24
CA GLN A 108 5.17 31.04 3.36
C GLN A 108 5.87 30.77 2.02
N GLN A 109 7.06 30.18 2.04
CA GLN A 109 7.81 29.87 0.83
C GLN A 109 7.12 28.79 -0.02
N ILE A 110 6.63 27.71 0.59
CA ILE A 110 5.90 26.65 -0.10
C ILE A 110 4.57 27.17 -0.68
N THR A 111 3.86 28.01 0.06
CA THR A 111 2.63 28.69 -0.45
C THR A 111 2.94 29.53 -1.69
N SER A 112 4.04 30.29 -1.67
CA SER A 112 4.48 31.08 -2.83
C SER A 112 4.83 30.20 -4.03
N ILE A 113 5.51 29.07 -3.82
CA ILE A 113 5.85 28.12 -4.88
C ILE A 113 4.59 27.46 -5.44
N ASN A 114 3.66 27.05 -4.56
CA ASN A 114 2.40 26.44 -4.99
C ASN A 114 1.56 27.41 -5.83
N ALA A 115 1.48 28.70 -5.44
CA ALA A 115 0.81 29.70 -6.26
C ALA A 115 1.44 29.84 -7.66
N LYS A 116 2.78 29.90 -7.72
CA LYS A 116 3.49 30.02 -9.02
C LYS A 116 3.26 28.82 -9.93
N VAL A 117 3.21 27.57 -9.39
CA VAL A 117 2.97 26.41 -10.22
C VAL A 117 1.53 26.38 -10.74
N MET A 118 0.56 26.81 -9.95
CA MET A 118 -0.84 26.90 -10.39
C MET A 118 -1.05 27.92 -11.53
N GLU A 119 -0.21 28.93 -11.64
CA GLU A 119 -0.20 29.91 -12.73
C GLU A 119 0.62 29.44 -13.96
N SER A 120 1.47 28.43 -13.77
CA SER A 120 2.34 27.92 -14.82
C SER A 120 1.55 27.14 -15.88
N LYS A 121 1.95 27.31 -17.14
CA LYS A 121 1.46 26.51 -18.27
C LYS A 121 2.57 25.65 -18.90
N ASP A 122 3.76 25.70 -18.31
CA ASP A 122 4.98 25.06 -18.81
C ASP A 122 5.40 23.92 -17.87
N ALA A 123 5.50 22.72 -18.44
CA ALA A 123 5.90 21.51 -17.74
C ALA A 123 7.32 21.61 -17.14
N LEU A 124 8.25 22.23 -17.87
CA LEU A 124 9.63 22.41 -17.38
C LEU A 124 9.67 23.40 -16.21
N GLN A 125 8.85 24.46 -16.26
CA GLN A 125 8.74 25.40 -15.16
C GLN A 125 8.15 24.71 -13.91
N ALA A 126 7.12 23.90 -14.05
CA ALA A 126 6.56 23.13 -12.92
C ALA A 126 7.60 22.18 -12.32
N PHE A 127 8.36 21.47 -13.13
CA PHE A 127 9.48 20.63 -12.66
C PHE A 127 10.53 21.44 -11.90
N ARG A 128 10.96 22.59 -12.41
CA ARG A 128 11.95 23.44 -11.72
C ARG A 128 11.43 23.99 -10.40
N LEU A 129 10.16 24.34 -10.31
CA LEU A 129 9.54 24.76 -9.05
C LEU A 129 9.52 23.61 -8.02
N PHE A 130 9.25 22.38 -8.48
CA PHE A 130 9.35 21.20 -7.63
C PHE A 130 10.79 20.92 -7.16
N GLU A 131 11.76 21.01 -8.07
CA GLU A 131 13.18 20.88 -7.74
C GLU A 131 13.62 21.94 -6.72
N MET A 132 13.19 23.19 -6.90
CA MET A 132 13.47 24.28 -5.95
C MET A 132 12.85 24.01 -4.57
N ALA A 133 11.59 23.58 -4.50
CA ALA A 133 10.91 23.26 -3.25
C ALA A 133 11.61 22.13 -2.51
N THR A 134 11.91 21.02 -3.21
CA THR A 134 12.56 19.86 -2.61
C THR A 134 13.98 20.20 -2.14
N THR A 135 14.78 20.89 -2.95
CA THR A 135 16.14 21.28 -2.60
C THR A 135 16.18 22.25 -1.42
N MET A 136 15.24 23.21 -1.37
CA MET A 136 15.11 24.13 -0.25
C MET A 136 14.79 23.36 1.05
N LEU A 137 13.79 22.48 1.04
CA LEU A 137 13.40 21.70 2.21
C LEU A 137 14.54 20.79 2.70
N CYS A 138 15.20 20.11 1.76
CA CYS A 138 16.29 19.19 2.08
C CYS A 138 17.55 19.92 2.58
N ASN A 139 18.04 20.89 1.81
CA ASN A 139 19.36 21.48 2.05
C ASN A 139 19.31 22.64 3.05
N SER A 140 18.29 23.53 3.00
CA SER A 140 18.23 24.69 3.89
C SER A 140 17.61 24.37 5.25
N TYR A 141 16.65 23.44 5.29
CA TYR A 141 15.93 23.09 6.51
C TYR A 141 16.23 21.69 7.05
N GLY A 142 17.00 20.88 6.32
CA GLY A 142 17.39 19.53 6.71
C GLY A 142 16.20 18.56 6.81
N ILE A 143 15.13 18.83 6.04
CA ILE A 143 13.92 18.00 6.02
C ILE A 143 14.10 16.86 5.03
N LYS A 144 13.88 15.64 5.49
CA LYS A 144 13.83 14.46 4.65
C LYS A 144 12.39 14.29 4.13
N LEU A 145 12.23 14.09 2.82
CA LEU A 145 10.93 13.93 2.16
C LEU A 145 10.72 12.48 1.75
N CYS A 146 9.67 11.84 2.24
CA CYS A 146 9.25 10.53 1.82
C CYS A 146 7.92 10.65 1.06
N PHE A 147 7.98 10.65 -0.27
CA PHE A 147 6.80 10.67 -1.13
C PHE A 147 6.18 9.28 -1.18
N VAL A 148 4.88 9.20 -0.85
CA VAL A 148 4.13 7.95 -0.78
C VAL A 148 3.08 7.92 -1.89
N PHE A 149 3.20 6.94 -2.79
CA PHE A 149 2.27 6.74 -3.91
C PHE A 149 1.40 5.52 -3.64
N ASP A 150 0.12 5.71 -3.37
CA ASP A 150 -0.83 4.60 -3.21
C ASP A 150 -1.44 4.19 -4.55
N GLU A 151 -1.78 2.91 -4.68
CA GLU A 151 -2.39 2.31 -5.88
C GLU A 151 -1.69 2.68 -7.19
N PHE A 152 -0.36 2.70 -7.16
CA PHE A 152 0.45 3.30 -8.21
C PHE A 152 0.59 2.46 -9.49
N ASP A 153 0.01 1.25 -9.56
CA ASP A 153 0.17 0.31 -10.69
C ASP A 153 -0.14 0.91 -12.04
N GLU A 154 -1.36 1.49 -12.20
CA GLU A 154 -1.80 2.05 -13.48
C GLU A 154 -0.99 3.30 -13.86
N TYR A 155 -0.65 4.13 -12.88
CA TYR A 155 0.19 5.29 -13.11
C TYR A 155 1.61 4.89 -13.48
N TYR A 156 2.20 3.92 -12.79
CA TYR A 156 3.52 3.39 -13.13
C TYR A 156 3.58 2.86 -14.57
N LYS A 157 2.51 2.22 -15.04
CA LYS A 157 2.36 1.68 -16.37
C LYS A 157 2.21 2.77 -17.45
N LEU A 158 1.41 3.81 -17.18
CA LEU A 158 0.96 4.78 -18.19
C LEU A 158 1.73 6.10 -18.20
N MET A 159 2.38 6.47 -17.10
CA MET A 159 3.11 7.75 -16.99
C MET A 159 4.22 7.86 -18.03
N PRO A 160 4.47 9.06 -18.59
CA PRO A 160 5.62 9.31 -19.44
C PRO A 160 6.95 8.97 -18.76
N ALA A 161 7.88 8.33 -19.47
CA ALA A 161 9.20 7.97 -18.96
C ALA A 161 10.00 9.18 -18.43
N GLU A 162 9.76 10.34 -18.99
CA GLU A 162 10.35 11.62 -18.60
C GLU A 162 10.08 11.96 -17.11
N ILE A 163 8.88 11.66 -16.60
CA ILE A 163 8.56 11.89 -15.18
C ILE A 163 9.48 11.06 -14.29
N PHE A 164 9.71 9.79 -14.64
CA PHE A 164 10.62 8.93 -13.88
C PHE A 164 12.07 9.42 -13.93
N ALA A 165 12.52 9.94 -15.08
CA ALA A 165 13.83 10.55 -15.23
C ALA A 165 13.97 11.80 -14.33
N HIS A 166 12.94 12.64 -14.28
CA HIS A 166 12.90 13.81 -13.39
C HIS A 166 12.91 13.42 -11.92
N LEU A 167 12.10 12.42 -11.50
CA LEU A 167 12.11 11.91 -10.13
C LEU A 167 13.49 11.36 -9.75
N ARG A 168 14.17 10.68 -10.67
CA ARG A 168 15.52 10.19 -10.46
C ARG A 168 16.49 11.37 -10.28
N ALA A 169 16.43 12.39 -11.12
CA ALA A 169 17.29 13.58 -11.02
C ALA A 169 17.12 14.29 -9.67
N ILE A 170 15.87 14.50 -9.22
CA ILE A 170 15.58 15.08 -7.89
C ILE A 170 16.21 14.26 -6.77
N ARG A 171 16.07 12.92 -6.84
CA ARG A 171 16.63 12.03 -5.83
C ARG A 171 18.16 12.08 -5.82
N ASP A 172 18.80 12.15 -6.97
CA ASP A 172 20.26 12.20 -7.08
C ASP A 172 20.81 13.55 -6.61
N ALA A 173 20.10 14.66 -6.85
CA ALA A 173 20.43 15.99 -6.33
C ALA A 173 20.27 16.09 -4.80
N ASN A 174 19.32 15.35 -4.22
CA ASN A 174 19.00 15.35 -2.79
C ASN A 174 19.19 13.95 -2.18
N LYS A 175 20.39 13.39 -2.37
CA LYS A 175 20.72 12.01 -2.03
C LYS A 175 20.46 11.71 -0.55
N TYR A 176 19.74 10.61 -0.26
CA TYR A 176 19.33 10.17 1.08
C TYR A 176 18.30 11.07 1.81
N GLN A 177 17.88 12.18 1.19
CA GLN A 177 16.87 13.07 1.76
C GLN A 177 15.54 12.98 1.02
N VAL A 178 15.54 12.60 -0.26
CA VAL A 178 14.32 12.32 -1.03
C VAL A 178 14.16 10.82 -1.22
N ILE A 179 13.00 10.30 -0.83
CA ILE A 179 12.65 8.88 -0.83
C ILE A 179 11.32 8.72 -1.58
N TYR A 180 11.22 7.68 -2.39
CA TYR A 180 9.97 7.26 -3.01
C TYR A 180 9.53 5.93 -2.42
N MET A 181 8.31 5.88 -1.87
CA MET A 181 7.65 4.67 -1.38
C MET A 181 6.43 4.40 -2.24
N LEU A 182 6.47 3.30 -2.99
CA LEU A 182 5.39 2.93 -3.90
C LEU A 182 4.57 1.78 -3.32
N PHE A 183 3.26 1.91 -3.35
CA PHE A 183 2.35 0.80 -3.04
C PHE A 183 1.80 0.22 -4.33
N LEU A 184 2.11 -1.05 -4.57
CA LEU A 184 1.82 -1.76 -5.80
C LEU A 184 1.03 -3.05 -5.51
N ARG A 185 0.33 -3.56 -6.51
CA ARG A 185 -0.28 -4.91 -6.52
C ARG A 185 0.62 -5.89 -7.23
N ASN A 186 1.38 -5.41 -8.21
CA ASN A 186 2.27 -6.20 -9.03
C ASN A 186 3.70 -5.65 -8.99
N LEU A 187 4.66 -6.49 -9.38
CA LEU A 187 6.05 -6.05 -9.47
C LEU A 187 6.22 -4.98 -10.57
N PRO A 188 7.06 -3.96 -10.37
CA PRO A 188 7.31 -2.91 -11.36
C PRO A 188 7.66 -3.45 -12.75
N GLU A 189 8.48 -4.49 -12.83
CA GLU A 189 8.89 -5.16 -14.07
C GLU A 189 7.74 -5.85 -14.83
N ASN A 190 6.65 -6.17 -14.15
CA ASN A 190 5.45 -6.73 -14.75
C ASN A 190 4.45 -5.63 -15.22
N LEU A 191 4.65 -4.41 -14.76
CA LEU A 191 3.81 -3.27 -15.11
C LEU A 191 4.37 -2.50 -16.31
N ARG A 192 5.70 -2.42 -16.40
CA ARG A 192 6.40 -1.67 -17.44
C ARG A 192 7.74 -2.32 -17.76
N ILE A 193 8.15 -2.27 -19.03
CA ILE A 193 9.47 -2.74 -19.43
C ILE A 193 10.54 -1.90 -18.71
N PRO A 194 11.47 -2.51 -17.94
CA PRO A 194 12.45 -1.76 -17.15
C PRO A 194 13.31 -0.77 -17.96
N LEU A 195 13.62 -1.08 -19.21
CA LEU A 195 14.39 -0.19 -20.10
C LEU A 195 13.71 1.17 -20.33
N ASP A 196 12.39 1.27 -20.22
CA ASP A 196 11.67 2.53 -20.42
C ASP A 196 11.91 3.55 -19.31
N ASN A 197 12.29 3.09 -18.12
CA ASN A 197 12.56 3.92 -16.96
C ASN A 197 13.71 3.35 -16.09
N GLU A 198 14.72 2.79 -16.73
CA GLU A 198 15.81 2.01 -16.14
C GLU A 198 16.40 2.65 -14.87
N SER A 199 16.78 3.91 -14.93
CA SER A 199 17.42 4.60 -13.81
C SER A 199 16.49 4.73 -12.58
N PHE A 200 15.19 4.91 -12.78
CA PHE A 200 14.22 4.94 -11.69
C PHE A 200 13.90 3.53 -11.19
N PHE A 201 13.79 2.56 -12.11
CA PHE A 201 13.59 1.15 -11.76
C PHE A 201 14.74 0.64 -10.88
N GLU A 202 16.00 0.92 -11.23
CA GLU A 202 17.16 0.58 -10.39
C GLU A 202 17.09 1.17 -8.98
N LEU A 203 16.53 2.39 -8.86
CA LEU A 203 16.40 3.06 -7.58
C LEU A 203 15.47 2.30 -6.62
N ILE A 204 14.35 1.78 -7.12
CA ILE A 204 13.32 1.14 -6.30
C ILE A 204 13.47 -0.37 -6.20
N SER A 205 14.02 -1.04 -7.22
CA SER A 205 14.02 -2.51 -7.34
C SER A 205 14.87 -3.23 -6.29
N ARG A 206 15.83 -2.54 -5.69
CA ARG A 206 16.73 -3.10 -4.67
C ARG A 206 16.02 -3.40 -3.34
N ASN A 207 14.97 -2.66 -3.04
CA ASN A 207 14.28 -2.70 -1.76
C ASN A 207 12.81 -3.02 -1.98
N ARG A 208 12.44 -4.28 -1.77
CA ARG A 208 11.08 -4.79 -1.90
C ARG A 208 10.56 -5.30 -0.57
N LEU A 209 9.32 -4.95 -0.25
CA LEU A 209 8.59 -5.48 0.89
C LEU A 209 7.27 -6.10 0.44
N GLY A 210 6.95 -7.26 0.95
CA GLY A 210 5.61 -7.83 0.82
C GLY A 210 4.71 -7.38 1.96
N LEU A 211 3.46 -7.03 1.69
CA LEU A 211 2.45 -6.73 2.70
C LEU A 211 1.48 -7.92 2.81
N PRO A 212 1.70 -8.84 3.75
CA PRO A 212 0.80 -9.96 3.97
C PRO A 212 -0.46 -9.53 4.72
N PRO A 213 -1.50 -10.38 4.75
CA PRO A 213 -2.62 -10.24 5.67
C PRO A 213 -2.18 -10.13 7.14
N PHE A 214 -3.05 -9.66 7.99
CA PHE A 214 -2.79 -9.46 9.42
C PHE A 214 -2.40 -10.76 10.14
N SER A 215 -1.52 -10.62 11.12
CA SER A 215 -1.29 -11.66 12.11
C SER A 215 -2.55 -11.89 12.96
N TYR A 216 -2.57 -12.95 13.76
CA TYR A 216 -3.67 -13.19 14.70
C TYR A 216 -3.86 -12.01 15.67
N GLN A 217 -2.76 -11.50 16.24
CA GLN A 217 -2.81 -10.36 17.17
C GLN A 217 -3.30 -9.07 16.50
N ASP A 218 -2.82 -8.76 15.28
CA ASP A 218 -3.29 -7.60 14.52
C ASP A 218 -4.78 -7.76 14.16
N THR A 219 -5.23 -9.00 13.90
CA THR A 219 -6.64 -9.29 13.62
C THR A 219 -7.49 -9.02 14.85
N LEU A 220 -7.11 -9.51 16.04
CA LEU A 220 -7.84 -9.24 17.27
C LEU A 220 -7.96 -7.74 17.56
N PHE A 221 -6.87 -6.99 17.37
CA PHE A 221 -6.90 -5.54 17.51
C PHE A 221 -7.89 -4.87 16.55
N VAL A 222 -7.91 -5.31 15.30
CA VAL A 222 -8.86 -4.78 14.30
C VAL A 222 -10.29 -5.18 14.61
N LEU A 223 -10.52 -6.41 15.10
CA LEU A 223 -11.85 -6.86 15.50
C LEU A 223 -12.39 -6.00 16.65
N GLY A 224 -11.59 -5.71 17.69
CA GLY A 224 -11.99 -4.79 18.76
C GLY A 224 -12.40 -3.41 18.24
N GLN A 225 -11.66 -2.82 17.29
CA GLN A 225 -12.08 -1.56 16.66
C GLN A 225 -13.38 -1.67 15.85
N LEU A 226 -13.64 -2.84 15.25
CA LEU A 226 -14.88 -3.07 14.51
C LEU A 226 -16.06 -3.34 15.46
N GLU A 227 -15.85 -3.97 16.62
CA GLU A 227 -16.84 -4.13 17.68
C GLU A 227 -17.33 -2.74 18.15
N ASP A 228 -16.40 -1.86 18.52
CA ASP A 228 -16.71 -0.48 18.95
C ASP A 228 -17.48 0.29 17.86
N ARG A 229 -17.03 0.20 16.60
CA ARG A 229 -17.63 0.94 15.49
C ARG A 229 -19.03 0.45 15.12
N HIS A 230 -19.26 -0.84 15.25
CA HIS A 230 -20.47 -1.49 14.78
C HIS A 230 -21.41 -1.89 15.92
N GLU A 231 -21.06 -1.58 17.16
CA GLU A 231 -21.83 -1.93 18.37
C GLU A 231 -22.18 -3.43 18.41
N ILE A 232 -21.18 -4.27 18.16
CA ILE A 232 -21.29 -5.73 18.21
C ILE A 232 -20.34 -6.29 19.27
N GLU A 233 -20.70 -7.40 19.85
CA GLU A 233 -19.82 -8.16 20.74
C GLU A 233 -19.47 -9.50 20.07
N LEU A 234 -18.17 -9.84 20.07
CA LEU A 234 -17.66 -11.08 19.51
C LEU A 234 -17.07 -11.93 20.64
N SER A 235 -17.47 -13.19 20.69
CA SER A 235 -16.81 -14.15 21.59
C SER A 235 -15.40 -14.48 21.07
N GLU A 236 -14.54 -15.01 21.96
CA GLU A 236 -13.20 -15.48 21.59
C GLU A 236 -13.26 -16.51 20.45
N GLU A 237 -14.21 -17.45 20.52
CA GLU A 237 -14.43 -18.46 19.50
C GLU A 237 -14.81 -17.83 18.15
N GLN A 238 -15.58 -16.73 18.16
CA GLN A 238 -15.94 -15.98 16.96
C GLN A 238 -14.75 -15.25 16.38
N CYS A 239 -13.90 -14.65 17.19
CA CYS A 239 -12.65 -14.04 16.76
C CYS A 239 -11.74 -15.09 16.10
N ASP A 240 -11.61 -16.26 16.69
CA ASP A 240 -10.81 -17.37 16.19
C ASP A 240 -11.27 -17.85 14.82
N PHE A 241 -12.58 -18.07 14.64
CA PHE A 241 -13.06 -18.51 13.33
C PHE A 241 -12.96 -17.42 12.28
N ILE A 242 -13.20 -16.14 12.63
CA ILE A 242 -13.04 -15.01 11.69
C ILE A 242 -11.61 -14.99 11.17
N PHE A 243 -10.62 -15.10 12.06
CA PHE A 243 -9.22 -15.20 11.65
C PHE A 243 -8.94 -16.44 10.79
N ALA A 244 -9.42 -17.60 11.23
CA ALA A 244 -9.19 -18.87 10.54
C ALA A 244 -9.77 -18.83 9.11
N TYR A 245 -10.97 -18.28 8.90
CA TYR A 245 -11.64 -18.23 7.61
C TYR A 245 -11.12 -17.13 6.71
N SER A 246 -10.87 -15.94 7.26
CA SER A 246 -10.31 -14.81 6.51
C SER A 246 -8.82 -14.95 6.20
N GLY A 247 -8.09 -15.76 7.00
CA GLY A 247 -6.64 -15.82 6.97
C GLY A 247 -5.96 -14.52 7.38
N GLY A 248 -6.69 -13.63 8.09
CA GLY A 248 -6.23 -12.31 8.50
C GLY A 248 -6.39 -11.22 7.41
N HIS A 249 -7.06 -11.51 6.29
CA HIS A 249 -7.22 -10.52 5.22
C HIS A 249 -8.27 -9.47 5.57
N PRO A 250 -7.91 -8.18 5.68
CA PRO A 250 -8.81 -7.13 6.17
C PRO A 250 -10.13 -7.01 5.40
N GLY A 251 -10.09 -7.10 4.08
CA GLY A 251 -11.29 -7.04 3.25
C GLY A 251 -12.25 -8.20 3.53
N ILE A 252 -11.72 -9.43 3.69
CA ILE A 252 -12.53 -10.60 4.02
C ILE A 252 -13.04 -10.51 5.46
N ILE A 253 -12.24 -10.02 6.42
CA ILE A 253 -12.68 -9.77 7.80
C ILE A 253 -13.90 -8.83 7.80
N GLN A 254 -13.79 -7.69 7.13
CA GLN A 254 -14.91 -6.72 7.03
C GLN A 254 -16.14 -7.33 6.37
N ALA A 255 -15.97 -8.16 5.34
CA ALA A 255 -17.09 -8.86 4.70
C ALA A 255 -17.77 -9.85 5.65
N ILE A 256 -17.01 -10.58 6.48
CA ILE A 256 -17.56 -11.47 7.51
C ILE A 256 -18.32 -10.64 8.57
N ILE A 257 -17.78 -9.53 9.05
CA ILE A 257 -18.43 -8.65 10.04
C ILE A 257 -19.75 -8.09 9.50
N ARG A 258 -19.81 -7.67 8.23
CA ARG A 258 -21.07 -7.24 7.60
C ARG A 258 -22.12 -8.36 7.57
N LEU A 259 -21.70 -9.59 7.32
CA LEU A 259 -22.60 -10.76 7.39
C LEU A 259 -23.04 -11.03 8.82
N TYR A 260 -22.15 -10.89 9.80
CA TYR A 260 -22.47 -11.03 11.21
C TYR A 260 -23.61 -10.05 11.60
N GLN A 261 -23.49 -8.79 11.26
CA GLN A 261 -24.54 -7.79 11.52
C GLN A 261 -25.89 -8.17 10.86
N LYS A 262 -25.83 -8.60 9.60
CA LYS A 262 -27.04 -8.95 8.84
C LYS A 262 -27.73 -10.25 9.30
N TYR A 263 -26.96 -11.20 9.82
CA TYR A 263 -27.41 -12.56 10.15
C TYR A 263 -27.06 -12.95 11.58
N SER A 264 -27.09 -12.02 12.54
CA SER A 264 -26.68 -12.23 13.93
C SER A 264 -27.25 -13.50 14.58
N LYS A 265 -28.53 -13.81 14.34
CA LYS A 265 -29.16 -15.02 14.87
C LYS A 265 -28.49 -16.32 14.42
N VAL A 266 -27.97 -16.37 13.21
CA VAL A 266 -27.29 -17.56 12.67
C VAL A 266 -25.95 -17.78 13.41
N PHE A 267 -25.21 -16.70 13.66
CA PHE A 267 -23.91 -16.74 14.34
C PHE A 267 -24.01 -17.06 15.84
N ILE A 268 -25.17 -16.82 16.45
CA ILE A 268 -25.41 -17.16 17.86
C ILE A 268 -25.67 -18.68 18.03
N GLN A 269 -26.24 -19.31 17.03
CA GLN A 269 -26.62 -20.72 17.10
C GLN A 269 -25.47 -21.67 16.75
N GLU A 270 -24.80 -21.40 15.64
CA GLU A 270 -23.68 -22.22 15.14
C GLU A 270 -22.71 -21.36 14.29
N THR A 271 -21.43 -21.76 14.27
CA THR A 271 -20.45 -21.17 13.33
C THR A 271 -20.80 -21.61 11.89
N PRO A 272 -21.16 -20.69 10.99
CA PRO A 272 -21.51 -21.05 9.63
C PRO A 272 -20.36 -21.72 8.87
N SER A 273 -20.68 -22.63 7.97
CA SER A 273 -19.67 -23.34 7.16
C SER A 273 -18.98 -22.44 6.14
N ILE A 274 -17.80 -22.86 5.69
CA ILE A 274 -17.06 -22.20 4.59
C ILE A 274 -17.94 -22.07 3.33
N GLU A 275 -18.73 -23.10 3.03
CA GLU A 275 -19.66 -23.10 1.88
C GLU A 275 -20.75 -22.03 2.02
N TRP A 276 -21.29 -21.86 3.24
CA TRP A 276 -22.31 -20.84 3.51
C TRP A 276 -21.74 -19.43 3.26
N PHE A 277 -20.55 -19.13 3.80
CA PHE A 277 -19.87 -17.86 3.55
C PHE A 277 -19.49 -17.69 2.08
N GLY A 278 -18.92 -18.72 1.47
CA GLY A 278 -18.44 -18.70 0.10
C GLY A 278 -19.53 -18.41 -0.94
N LYS A 279 -20.80 -18.67 -0.62
CA LYS A 279 -21.96 -18.32 -1.45
C LYS A 279 -22.45 -16.88 -1.27
N LYS A 280 -21.90 -16.11 -0.31
CA LYS A 280 -22.33 -14.73 -0.07
C LYS A 280 -21.61 -13.76 -1.00
N GLU A 281 -22.41 -12.89 -1.64
CA GLU A 281 -21.92 -11.92 -2.64
C GLU A 281 -20.75 -11.07 -2.11
N VAL A 282 -20.86 -10.56 -0.87
CA VAL A 282 -19.81 -9.73 -0.26
C VAL A 282 -18.47 -10.46 -0.10
N ILE A 283 -18.50 -11.77 0.16
CA ILE A 283 -17.28 -12.61 0.21
C ILE A 283 -16.76 -12.87 -1.19
N GLN A 284 -17.66 -13.19 -2.12
CA GLN A 284 -17.31 -13.40 -3.54
C GLN A 284 -16.66 -12.17 -4.14
N GLU A 285 -17.16 -10.97 -3.86
CA GLU A 285 -16.57 -9.71 -4.34
C GLU A 285 -15.15 -9.48 -3.81
N GLU A 286 -14.91 -9.67 -2.51
CA GLU A 286 -13.57 -9.51 -1.96
C GLU A 286 -12.59 -10.54 -2.53
N CYS A 287 -13.00 -11.79 -2.64
CA CYS A 287 -12.19 -12.83 -3.28
C CYS A 287 -11.93 -12.52 -4.76
N ARG A 288 -12.93 -12.01 -5.48
CA ARG A 288 -12.79 -11.60 -6.88
C ARG A 288 -11.78 -10.47 -7.05
N LYS A 289 -11.81 -9.44 -6.19
CA LYS A 289 -10.83 -8.34 -6.21
C LYS A 289 -9.39 -8.87 -6.11
N ILE A 290 -9.15 -9.80 -5.19
CA ILE A 290 -7.85 -10.46 -5.06
C ILE A 290 -7.51 -11.20 -6.35
N TRP A 291 -8.40 -12.04 -6.84
CA TRP A 291 -8.19 -12.90 -8.00
C TRP A 291 -7.89 -12.14 -9.29
N ILE A 292 -8.67 -11.09 -9.60
CA ILE A 292 -8.47 -10.31 -10.83
C ILE A 292 -7.21 -9.45 -10.79
N SER A 293 -6.69 -9.12 -9.60
CA SER A 293 -5.46 -8.35 -9.45
C SER A 293 -4.19 -9.16 -9.72
N LEU A 294 -4.31 -10.49 -9.78
CA LEU A 294 -3.19 -11.39 -9.99
C LEU A 294 -2.89 -11.54 -11.48
N LEU A 295 -1.61 -11.67 -11.77
CA LEU A 295 -1.14 -12.09 -13.09
C LEU A 295 -1.55 -13.54 -13.37
N GLU A 296 -1.61 -13.90 -14.64
CA GLU A 296 -1.99 -15.27 -15.02
C GLU A 296 -1.08 -16.35 -14.41
N GLU A 297 0.22 -16.08 -14.35
CA GLU A 297 1.20 -16.98 -13.72
C GLU A 297 0.94 -17.17 -12.22
N GLU A 298 0.54 -16.08 -11.52
CA GLU A 298 0.18 -16.12 -10.10
C GLU A 298 -1.10 -16.94 -9.88
N ARG A 299 -2.10 -16.76 -10.75
CA ARG A 299 -3.35 -17.56 -10.71
C ARG A 299 -3.08 -19.03 -10.92
N GLN A 300 -2.28 -19.39 -11.92
CA GLN A 300 -1.87 -20.77 -12.18
C GLN A 300 -1.07 -21.35 -11.01
N GLY A 301 -0.19 -20.55 -10.40
CA GLY A 301 0.53 -20.94 -9.19
C GLY A 301 -0.43 -21.27 -8.04
N LEU A 302 -1.40 -20.39 -7.74
CA LEU A 302 -2.39 -20.63 -6.68
C LEU A 302 -3.26 -21.85 -6.94
N LEU A 303 -3.69 -22.08 -8.19
CA LEU A 303 -4.43 -23.28 -8.59
C LEU A 303 -3.58 -24.55 -8.35
N ALA A 304 -2.30 -24.53 -8.68
CA ALA A 304 -1.40 -25.64 -8.44
C ALA A 304 -1.24 -25.98 -6.95
N PHE A 305 -1.14 -24.94 -6.10
CA PHE A 305 -1.05 -25.12 -4.65
C PHE A 305 -2.37 -25.56 -4.01
N ALA A 306 -3.52 -25.10 -4.51
CA ALA A 306 -4.82 -25.51 -4.01
C ALA A 306 -5.09 -27.01 -4.24
N HIS A 307 -4.46 -27.61 -5.28
CA HIS A 307 -4.67 -29.01 -5.68
C HIS A 307 -3.53 -29.95 -5.35
N ASP A 308 -2.58 -29.55 -4.51
CA ASP A 308 -1.40 -30.36 -4.15
C ASP A 308 -0.57 -30.81 -5.40
N ASN A 309 -0.75 -30.13 -6.52
CA ASN A 309 -0.15 -30.45 -7.81
C ASN A 309 1.14 -29.63 -8.00
N LEU A 310 2.22 -30.10 -7.39
CA LEU A 310 3.53 -29.46 -7.30
C LEU A 310 4.37 -29.60 -8.59
N SER A 311 3.80 -29.71 -9.74
CA SER A 311 4.57 -29.51 -10.98
C SER A 311 4.94 -28.03 -11.07
N VAL A 312 5.96 -27.65 -10.32
CA VAL A 312 6.41 -26.32 -10.01
C VAL A 312 6.72 -25.54 -11.27
N ARG A 313 5.90 -24.56 -11.50
CA ARG A 313 6.23 -23.48 -12.41
C ARG A 313 6.74 -22.33 -11.57
N SER A 314 8.03 -22.05 -11.72
CA SER A 314 8.71 -20.88 -11.13
C SER A 314 8.71 -20.78 -9.59
N VAL A 315 9.88 -21.02 -9.02
CA VAL A 315 10.19 -20.74 -7.60
C VAL A 315 9.91 -19.26 -7.27
N GLU A 316 10.07 -18.37 -8.24
CA GLU A 316 9.87 -16.93 -8.12
C GLU A 316 8.40 -16.56 -7.91
N THR A 317 7.47 -17.14 -8.70
CA THR A 317 6.03 -16.96 -8.49
C THR A 317 5.60 -17.44 -7.11
N GLY A 318 6.12 -18.56 -6.63
CA GLY A 318 5.86 -19.06 -5.29
C GLY A 318 6.35 -18.11 -4.20
N ARG A 319 7.55 -17.53 -4.35
CA ARG A 319 8.07 -16.52 -3.42
C ARG A 319 7.22 -15.27 -3.41
N LEU A 320 6.82 -14.76 -4.57
CA LEU A 320 5.98 -13.58 -4.68
C LEU A 320 4.61 -13.80 -4.03
N LEU A 321 3.99 -14.96 -4.22
CA LEU A 321 2.73 -15.32 -3.56
C LEU A 321 2.87 -15.40 -2.04
N VAL A 322 4.01 -15.86 -1.53
CA VAL A 322 4.32 -15.85 -0.09
C VAL A 322 4.52 -14.42 0.41
N GLU A 323 5.25 -13.58 -0.31
CA GLU A 323 5.47 -12.17 0.05
C GLU A 323 4.16 -11.37 0.07
N LYS A 324 3.28 -11.60 -0.90
CA LYS A 324 1.91 -11.04 -0.89
C LYS A 324 1.03 -11.65 0.21
N GLY A 325 1.51 -12.67 0.91
CA GLY A 325 0.77 -13.40 1.94
C GLY A 325 -0.38 -14.24 1.42
N LEU A 326 -0.41 -14.55 0.12
CA LEU A 326 -1.44 -15.39 -0.51
C LEU A 326 -1.18 -16.88 -0.33
N LEU A 327 0.07 -17.25 -0.04
CA LEU A 327 0.48 -18.58 0.41
C LEU A 327 1.11 -18.51 1.78
N LYS A 328 0.80 -19.48 2.63
CA LYS A 328 1.38 -19.64 3.96
C LYS A 328 1.75 -21.09 4.25
N PRO A 329 2.77 -21.37 5.08
CA PRO A 329 3.08 -22.72 5.48
C PRO A 329 1.94 -23.31 6.34
N SER A 330 1.58 -24.57 6.06
CA SER A 330 0.67 -25.33 6.90
C SER A 330 1.42 -25.99 8.08
N LYS A 331 0.68 -26.57 9.05
CA LYS A 331 1.27 -27.37 10.14
C LYS A 331 2.15 -28.53 9.63
N THR A 332 1.90 -29.03 8.42
CA THR A 332 2.66 -30.11 7.76
C THR A 332 3.83 -29.59 6.91
N LYS A 333 4.20 -28.32 7.03
CA LYS A 333 5.19 -27.59 6.19
C LYS A 333 4.84 -27.52 4.69
N LYS A 334 3.70 -28.03 4.26
CA LYS A 334 3.20 -27.79 2.90
C LYS A 334 2.64 -26.37 2.81
N MET A 335 2.83 -25.74 1.65
CA MET A 335 2.22 -24.42 1.39
C MET A 335 0.73 -24.58 1.17
N LYS A 336 -0.07 -23.63 1.70
CA LYS A 336 -1.51 -23.56 1.47
C LYS A 336 -1.94 -22.14 1.19
N VAL A 337 -3.08 -21.98 0.51
CA VAL A 337 -3.72 -20.69 0.33
C VAL A 337 -4.04 -20.07 1.69
N PHE A 338 -3.82 -18.79 1.84
CA PHE A 338 -3.87 -18.08 3.13
C PHE A 338 -5.25 -18.18 3.83
N SER A 339 -6.32 -18.17 3.05
CA SER A 339 -7.71 -18.17 3.51
C SER A 339 -8.50 -19.34 2.94
N PRO A 340 -9.22 -20.11 3.77
CA PRO A 340 -10.15 -21.13 3.31
C PRO A 340 -11.28 -20.58 2.42
N LEU A 341 -11.75 -19.34 2.69
CA LEU A 341 -12.78 -18.70 1.85
C LEU A 341 -12.23 -18.35 0.46
N PHE A 342 -10.98 -17.88 0.39
CA PHE A 342 -10.34 -17.62 -0.89
C PHE A 342 -10.01 -18.93 -1.64
N ALA A 343 -9.60 -19.98 -0.94
CA ALA A 343 -9.41 -21.31 -1.53
C ALA A 343 -10.71 -21.84 -2.14
N TYR A 344 -11.83 -21.75 -1.39
CA TYR A 344 -13.17 -22.12 -1.89
C TYR A 344 -13.56 -21.33 -3.14
N TYR A 345 -13.27 -20.02 -3.17
CA TYR A 345 -13.51 -19.18 -4.33
C TYR A 345 -12.70 -19.67 -5.56
N ILE A 346 -11.42 -19.94 -5.39
CA ILE A 346 -10.52 -20.44 -6.47
C ILE A 346 -11.04 -21.76 -7.05
N GLU A 347 -11.45 -22.70 -6.20
CA GLU A 347 -11.97 -23.98 -6.62
C GLU A 347 -13.22 -23.85 -7.50
N ASN A 348 -14.12 -22.90 -7.14
CA ASN A 348 -15.35 -22.66 -7.90
C ASN A 348 -15.11 -21.92 -9.24
N GLN A 349 -13.98 -21.20 -9.41
CA GLN A 349 -13.66 -20.60 -10.71
C GLN A 349 -13.37 -21.65 -11.79
N ARG A 350 -12.87 -22.84 -11.45
CA ARG A 350 -12.60 -23.93 -12.39
C ARG A 350 -13.87 -24.52 -13.01
N THR A 351 -14.94 -24.59 -12.26
CA THR A 351 -16.21 -25.16 -12.75
C THR A 351 -16.88 -24.28 -13.81
N ASN A 352 -16.52 -22.99 -13.86
CA ASN A 352 -17.07 -22.03 -14.83
C ASN A 352 -16.22 -21.89 -16.12
N ILE A 353 -15.05 -22.53 -16.20
CA ILE A 353 -14.14 -22.48 -17.37
C ILE A 353 -14.26 -23.77 -18.26
N LYS A 354 -15.09 -24.70 -17.85
CA LYS A 354 -15.49 -25.86 -18.68
C LYS A 354 -16.80 -25.59 -19.37
#